data_b2e41018b941922608f94e1d35faa5dd
#
_entry.id   b2e41018b941922608f94e1d35faa5dd
#
_cell.length_a   1.000
_cell.length_b   1.000
_cell.length_c   1.000
_cell.angle_alpha   90.00
_cell.angle_beta   90.00
_cell.angle_gamma   90.00
#
_symmetry.space_group_name_H-M   'P 1'
#
loop_
_entity.id
_entity.type
_entity.pdbx_description
1 polymer ?
#
loop_
_entity_poly.entity_id
_entity_poly.type
_entity_poly.pdbx_seq_one_letter_code
_entity_poly.pdbx_strand_id
1 'polypeptide(L)'
;MPPGYTTLANLQADTTVNVYGVVKLFKPAWKCRGTDMCSVLVLMDPTIAESSTGLECVLFQPSVSRLPAARRIGDIVRLHRVKISQYQGRLQAKSSRGFAAIVFDRETVLPVTAEMARVSSSTFTLTQSDKETVESLKNWCDVQPVLFPPGNSITLSQINPDSYFDLTCHVLGMALHRTLDCVVLFVTDYTQPVHDLRKCTGDEYNVVEPPCNRSNDVISVFLYGSHAEVARLLVRKGGYVILHNVHSQVLKPGGSVSSVLDVVKPYLELCVHRGTAFGRGISLLSADSPEVNQLKRQQKL
;
A
#
# COMPACT_ATOMS: atom_id res chain seq x y z
N MET A 1 -11.56 17.69 17.98
CA MET A 1 -11.71 18.11 16.56
C MET A 1 -11.57 19.61 16.43
N PRO A 2 -10.81 20.12 15.46
CA PRO A 2 -10.72 21.56 15.20
C PRO A 2 -12.09 22.18 14.86
N PRO A 3 -12.30 23.47 15.14
CA PRO A 3 -13.50 24.16 14.69
C PRO A 3 -13.71 24.02 13.17
N GLY A 4 -14.95 23.77 12.73
CA GLY A 4 -15.30 23.60 11.32
C GLY A 4 -15.06 22.19 10.75
N TYR A 5 -14.70 21.20 11.58
CA TYR A 5 -14.60 19.79 11.21
C TYR A 5 -15.70 18.96 11.87
N THR A 6 -16.18 17.97 11.12
CA THR A 6 -17.25 17.06 11.55
C THR A 6 -16.68 15.66 11.78
N THR A 7 -17.02 15.02 12.90
CA THR A 7 -16.70 13.62 13.17
C THR A 7 -17.49 12.70 12.24
N LEU A 8 -16.99 11.51 11.97
CA LEU A 8 -17.62 10.62 10.98
C LEU A 8 -19.00 10.11 11.44
N ALA A 9 -19.24 10.00 12.75
CA ALA A 9 -20.56 9.64 13.28
C ALA A 9 -21.63 10.73 13.09
N ASN A 10 -21.21 12.00 12.98
CA ASN A 10 -22.13 13.16 12.90
C ASN A 10 -22.37 13.64 11.47
N LEU A 11 -21.98 12.87 10.46
CA LEU A 11 -22.19 13.21 9.06
C LEU A 11 -23.68 13.13 8.69
N GLN A 12 -24.12 14.09 7.89
CA GLN A 12 -25.47 14.16 7.36
C GLN A 12 -25.46 14.23 5.84
N ALA A 13 -26.37 13.51 5.19
CA ALA A 13 -26.52 13.58 3.74
C ALA A 13 -26.77 15.01 3.25
N ASP A 14 -26.37 15.30 2.03
CA ASP A 14 -26.54 16.59 1.34
C ASP A 14 -25.82 17.79 1.97
N THR A 15 -24.91 17.54 2.92
CA THR A 15 -24.04 18.56 3.50
C THR A 15 -22.66 18.59 2.84
N THR A 16 -21.99 19.74 2.93
CA THR A 16 -20.57 19.89 2.57
C THR A 16 -19.78 20.17 3.83
N VAL A 17 -18.85 19.29 4.16
CA VAL A 17 -18.13 19.29 5.44
C VAL A 17 -16.62 19.15 5.23
N ASN A 18 -15.89 19.41 6.31
CA ASN A 18 -14.48 19.04 6.44
C ASN A 18 -14.38 17.88 7.43
N VAL A 19 -13.53 16.91 7.13
CA VAL A 19 -13.36 15.71 7.97
C VAL A 19 -11.90 15.37 8.16
N TYR A 20 -11.62 14.74 9.29
CA TYR A 20 -10.39 13.96 9.52
C TYR A 20 -10.74 12.47 9.58
N GLY A 21 -9.78 11.63 9.23
CA GLY A 21 -9.91 10.19 9.43
C GLY A 21 -8.61 9.47 9.18
N VAL A 22 -8.57 8.24 9.66
CA VAL A 22 -7.48 7.29 9.41
C VAL A 22 -7.87 6.40 8.24
N VAL A 23 -6.96 6.21 7.31
CA VAL A 23 -7.16 5.39 6.10
C VAL A 23 -7.25 3.92 6.50
N LYS A 24 -8.42 3.32 6.31
CA LYS A 24 -8.66 1.88 6.46
C LYS A 24 -8.44 1.12 5.16
N LEU A 25 -8.75 1.75 4.04
CA LEU A 25 -8.56 1.22 2.70
C LEU A 25 -8.31 2.38 1.74
N PHE A 26 -7.50 2.16 0.72
CA PHE A 26 -7.38 3.11 -0.38
C PHE A 26 -7.18 2.39 -1.71
N LYS A 27 -7.60 3.08 -2.78
CA LYS A 27 -7.22 2.75 -4.15
C LYS A 27 -6.47 3.96 -4.71
N PRO A 28 -5.23 3.77 -5.18
CA PRO A 28 -4.47 4.84 -5.83
C PRO A 28 -5.25 5.49 -6.97
N ALA A 29 -4.83 6.69 -7.34
CA ALA A 29 -5.49 7.43 -8.40
C ALA A 29 -5.44 6.70 -9.75
N TRP A 30 -6.57 6.68 -10.45
CA TRP A 30 -6.67 6.16 -11.81
C TRP A 30 -7.47 7.11 -12.70
N LYS A 31 -7.30 6.96 -14.02
CA LYS A 31 -8.07 7.72 -15.02
C LYS A 31 -9.51 7.22 -15.06
N CYS A 32 -10.49 8.12 -14.91
CA CYS A 32 -11.90 7.82 -15.12
C CYS A 32 -12.25 7.72 -16.60
N ARG A 33 -13.49 7.35 -16.91
CA ARG A 33 -14.01 7.38 -18.30
C ARG A 33 -14.08 8.80 -18.86
N GLY A 34 -14.16 9.81 -17.99
CA GLY A 34 -14.14 11.24 -18.36
C GLY A 34 -12.73 11.82 -18.34
N THR A 35 -12.62 13.13 -18.08
CA THR A 35 -11.36 13.89 -18.04
C THR A 35 -10.63 13.73 -16.71
N ASP A 36 -11.35 13.45 -15.65
CA ASP A 36 -10.84 13.49 -14.29
C ASP A 36 -10.08 12.21 -13.88
N MET A 37 -9.19 12.39 -12.92
CA MET A 37 -8.59 11.32 -12.13
C MET A 37 -9.50 11.01 -10.93
N CYS A 38 -9.59 9.74 -10.56
CA CYS A 38 -10.37 9.28 -9.41
C CYS A 38 -9.46 8.58 -8.40
N SER A 39 -9.75 8.73 -7.11
CA SER A 39 -9.22 7.86 -6.06
C SER A 39 -10.33 7.50 -5.07
N VAL A 40 -10.18 6.39 -4.37
CA VAL A 40 -11.10 5.97 -3.31
C VAL A 40 -10.34 5.78 -2.02
N LEU A 41 -10.88 6.36 -0.95
CA LEU A 41 -10.44 6.11 0.42
C LEU A 41 -11.62 5.58 1.23
N VAL A 42 -11.34 4.73 2.21
CA VAL A 42 -12.27 4.44 3.31
C VAL A 42 -11.63 4.99 4.57
N LEU A 43 -12.31 5.91 5.23
CA LEU A 43 -11.84 6.59 6.43
C LEU A 43 -12.58 6.06 7.67
N MET A 44 -11.83 5.98 8.77
CA MET A 44 -12.31 5.68 10.10
C MET A 44 -11.87 6.78 11.06
N ASP A 45 -12.67 6.99 12.12
CA ASP A 45 -12.26 7.77 13.29
C ASP A 45 -12.78 7.08 14.58
N PRO A 46 -12.38 7.52 15.76
CA PRO A 46 -12.84 6.92 17.02
C PRO A 46 -14.37 6.87 17.19
N THR A 47 -15.11 7.77 16.52
CA THR A 47 -16.58 7.87 16.67
C THR A 47 -17.35 6.78 15.94
N ILE A 48 -16.68 6.09 15.00
CA ILE A 48 -17.24 4.95 14.24
C ILE A 48 -16.35 3.70 14.32
N ALA A 49 -15.55 3.57 15.37
CA ALA A 49 -14.58 2.47 15.54
C ALA A 49 -15.25 1.08 15.50
N GLU A 50 -16.47 0.95 15.98
CA GLU A 50 -17.26 -0.29 15.97
C GLU A 50 -17.91 -0.59 14.61
N SER A 51 -17.88 0.37 13.66
CA SER A 51 -18.41 0.18 12.32
C SER A 51 -17.46 -0.69 11.48
N SER A 52 -18.00 -1.71 10.85
CA SER A 52 -17.23 -2.55 9.93
C SER A 52 -16.87 -1.83 8.61
N THR A 53 -17.55 -0.76 8.25
CA THR A 53 -17.53 -0.21 6.88
C THR A 53 -16.74 1.07 6.70
N GLY A 54 -16.74 2.00 7.68
CA GLY A 54 -16.11 3.32 7.53
C GLY A 54 -16.83 4.25 6.53
N LEU A 55 -16.31 5.48 6.35
CA LEU A 55 -16.76 6.45 5.35
C LEU A 55 -16.04 6.22 4.03
N GLU A 56 -16.77 5.80 3.01
CA GLU A 56 -16.22 5.74 1.65
C GLU A 56 -16.13 7.14 1.04
N CYS A 57 -14.94 7.51 0.56
CA CYS A 57 -14.67 8.78 -0.09
C CYS A 57 -14.29 8.51 -1.56
N VAL A 58 -15.16 8.87 -2.49
CA VAL A 58 -14.90 8.76 -3.94
C VAL A 58 -14.54 10.15 -4.46
N LEU A 59 -13.27 10.37 -4.74
CA LEU A 59 -12.70 11.69 -4.97
C LEU A 59 -12.29 11.85 -6.44
N PHE A 60 -12.75 12.92 -7.07
CA PHE A 60 -12.50 13.26 -8.46
C PHE A 60 -11.74 14.59 -8.57
N GLN A 61 -10.66 14.63 -9.33
CA GLN A 61 -9.87 15.84 -9.56
C GLN A 61 -9.26 15.83 -10.98
N PRO A 62 -8.99 17.00 -11.56
CA PRO A 62 -8.38 17.08 -12.89
C PRO A 62 -6.99 16.45 -13.00
N SER A 63 -6.25 16.37 -11.88
CA SER A 63 -4.91 15.77 -11.84
C SER A 63 -4.68 14.96 -10.59
N VAL A 64 -3.75 13.99 -10.66
CA VAL A 64 -3.34 13.16 -9.52
C VAL A 64 -2.79 13.98 -8.36
N SER A 65 -2.06 15.07 -8.66
CA SER A 65 -1.47 15.94 -7.64
C SER A 65 -2.50 16.66 -6.76
N ARG A 66 -3.77 16.73 -7.19
CA ARG A 66 -4.88 17.30 -6.43
C ARG A 66 -5.67 16.28 -5.63
N LEU A 67 -5.38 15.00 -5.77
CA LEU A 67 -5.95 13.90 -4.98
C LEU A 67 -5.12 13.63 -3.72
N PRO A 68 -5.71 13.07 -2.64
CA PRO A 68 -4.94 12.68 -1.46
C PRO A 68 -3.91 11.61 -1.82
N ALA A 69 -2.65 11.87 -1.48
CA ALA A 69 -1.53 10.97 -1.73
C ALA A 69 -1.38 9.93 -0.60
N ALA A 70 -2.47 9.20 -0.28
CA ALA A 70 -2.42 8.10 0.68
C ALA A 70 -1.56 6.94 0.12
N ARG A 71 -0.71 6.36 0.96
CA ARG A 71 0.24 5.31 0.60
C ARG A 71 0.05 4.04 1.41
N ARG A 72 -0.46 4.15 2.63
CA ARG A 72 -0.58 3.04 3.59
C ARG A 72 -1.90 3.09 4.34
N ILE A 73 -2.36 1.93 4.79
CA ILE A 73 -3.40 1.83 5.81
C ILE A 73 -2.83 2.42 7.10
N GLY A 74 -3.63 3.26 7.76
CA GLY A 74 -3.19 4.00 8.93
C GLY A 74 -2.66 5.41 8.63
N ASP A 75 -2.50 5.81 7.36
CA ASP A 75 -2.27 7.22 7.01
C ASP A 75 -3.42 8.08 7.53
N ILE A 76 -3.11 9.28 8.02
CA ILE A 76 -4.13 10.21 8.53
C ILE A 76 -4.43 11.24 7.46
N VAL A 77 -5.71 11.42 7.17
CA VAL A 77 -6.15 12.28 6.08
C VAL A 77 -7.06 13.39 6.63
N ARG A 78 -6.78 14.62 6.19
CA ARG A 78 -7.66 15.77 6.32
C ARG A 78 -8.28 16.07 4.97
N LEU A 79 -9.60 16.03 4.86
CA LEU A 79 -10.33 16.39 3.66
C LEU A 79 -11.14 17.65 3.90
N HIS A 80 -10.95 18.65 3.06
CA HIS A 80 -11.73 19.87 3.02
C HIS A 80 -12.78 19.81 1.92
N ARG A 81 -14.00 20.33 2.24
CA ARG A 81 -15.10 20.53 1.30
C ARG A 81 -15.45 19.24 0.54
N VAL A 82 -15.72 18.18 1.31
CA VAL A 82 -16.36 16.98 0.77
C VAL A 82 -17.87 17.07 0.89
N LYS A 83 -18.58 16.78 -0.19
CA LYS A 83 -20.04 16.66 -0.19
C LYS A 83 -20.42 15.27 0.25
N ILE A 84 -21.24 15.18 1.29
CA ILE A 84 -21.81 13.92 1.75
C ILE A 84 -23.07 13.62 0.95
N SER A 85 -23.17 12.42 0.39
CA SER A 85 -24.33 11.93 -0.34
C SER A 85 -24.72 10.55 0.16
N GLN A 86 -25.95 10.15 -0.07
CA GLN A 86 -26.39 8.78 0.18
C GLN A 86 -26.22 7.94 -1.09
N TYR A 87 -25.56 6.81 -1.00
CA TYR A 87 -25.40 5.85 -2.08
C TYR A 87 -25.59 4.42 -1.56
N GLN A 88 -26.53 3.69 -2.16
CA GLN A 88 -26.89 2.33 -1.74
C GLN A 88 -27.15 2.19 -0.22
N GLY A 89 -27.88 3.17 0.34
CA GLY A 89 -28.23 3.18 1.76
C GLY A 89 -27.10 3.59 2.72
N ARG A 90 -25.91 3.97 2.22
CA ARG A 90 -24.74 4.39 3.02
C ARG A 90 -24.34 5.81 2.70
N LEU A 91 -23.73 6.50 3.67
CA LEU A 91 -23.12 7.80 3.44
C LEU A 91 -21.81 7.62 2.65
N GLN A 92 -21.63 8.46 1.63
CA GLN A 92 -20.44 8.50 0.79
C GLN A 92 -20.01 9.97 0.64
N ALA A 93 -18.70 10.22 0.78
CA ALA A 93 -18.12 11.52 0.55
C ALA A 93 -17.62 11.65 -0.89
N LYS A 94 -17.84 12.81 -1.50
CA LYS A 94 -17.33 13.17 -2.85
C LYS A 94 -16.61 14.50 -2.79
N SER A 95 -15.56 14.66 -3.62
CA SER A 95 -14.93 15.97 -3.77
C SER A 95 -15.92 17.01 -4.30
N SER A 96 -15.91 18.21 -3.74
CA SER A 96 -16.73 19.33 -4.19
C SER A 96 -15.86 20.50 -4.65
N ARG A 97 -16.47 21.60 -5.09
CA ARG A 97 -15.74 22.82 -5.50
C ARG A 97 -14.90 23.34 -4.32
N GLY A 98 -13.60 23.54 -4.58
CA GLY A 98 -12.62 23.95 -3.57
C GLY A 98 -12.15 22.81 -2.65
N PHE A 99 -12.31 21.56 -3.09
CA PHE A 99 -11.75 20.40 -2.41
C PHE A 99 -10.24 20.52 -2.24
N ALA A 100 -9.75 20.17 -1.06
CA ALA A 100 -8.32 20.02 -0.77
C ALA A 100 -8.10 18.88 0.22
N ALA A 101 -6.94 18.25 0.13
CA ALA A 101 -6.56 17.17 1.02
C ALA A 101 -5.15 17.33 1.56
N ILE A 102 -4.94 16.87 2.78
CA ILE A 102 -3.63 16.72 3.42
C ILE A 102 -3.53 15.30 3.93
N VAL A 103 -2.37 14.67 3.75
CA VAL A 103 -2.09 13.32 4.23
C VAL A 103 -0.82 13.34 5.07
N PHE A 104 -0.88 12.74 6.25
CA PHE A 104 0.25 12.46 7.12
C PHE A 104 0.51 10.98 7.10
N ASP A 105 1.77 10.58 6.96
CA ASP A 105 2.15 9.18 7.02
C ASP A 105 1.82 8.59 8.39
N ARG A 106 1.40 7.33 8.40
CA ARG A 106 1.24 6.55 9.64
C ARG A 106 2.48 6.61 10.54
N GLU A 107 3.68 6.60 9.93
CA GLU A 107 4.96 6.61 10.62
C GLU A 107 5.47 8.01 10.96
N THR A 108 4.64 9.05 10.74
CA THR A 108 4.99 10.43 11.10
C THR A 108 5.43 10.52 12.56
N VAL A 109 6.62 11.05 12.77
CA VAL A 109 7.18 11.25 14.12
C VAL A 109 6.48 12.43 14.80
N LEU A 110 6.20 12.29 16.09
CA LEU A 110 5.62 13.39 16.89
C LEU A 110 6.72 14.30 17.45
N PRO A 111 6.51 15.60 17.60
CA PRO A 111 5.30 16.35 17.22
C PRO A 111 5.16 16.58 15.72
N VAL A 112 3.91 16.70 15.24
CA VAL A 112 3.60 16.87 13.82
C VAL A 112 4.01 18.27 13.33
N THR A 113 4.69 18.31 12.18
CA THR A 113 5.07 19.56 11.49
C THR A 113 4.45 19.65 10.09
N ALA A 114 4.44 20.86 9.51
CA ALA A 114 3.85 21.09 8.20
C ALA A 114 4.62 20.39 7.07
N GLU A 115 5.94 20.25 7.21
CA GLU A 115 6.83 19.63 6.22
C GLU A 115 6.59 18.12 6.09
N MET A 116 5.99 17.50 7.10
CA MET A 116 5.64 16.09 7.09
C MET A 116 4.37 15.80 6.30
N ALA A 117 3.64 16.84 5.89
CA ALA A 117 2.36 16.72 5.21
C ALA A 117 2.52 16.59 3.69
N ARG A 118 1.84 15.62 3.09
CA ARG A 118 1.63 15.57 1.65
C ARG A 118 0.35 16.32 1.31
N VAL A 119 0.46 17.43 0.59
CA VAL A 119 -0.64 18.36 0.33
C VAL A 119 -1.10 18.29 -1.13
N SER A 120 -2.40 18.41 -1.35
CA SER A 120 -3.01 18.48 -2.68
C SER A 120 -3.28 19.93 -3.15
N SER A 121 -2.93 20.92 -2.33
CA SER A 121 -3.15 22.34 -2.59
C SER A 121 -1.88 23.14 -2.26
N SER A 122 -1.60 24.19 -3.04
CA SER A 122 -0.45 25.06 -2.81
C SER A 122 -0.56 25.91 -1.54
N THR A 123 -1.78 26.07 -1.02
CA THR A 123 -2.05 26.84 0.20
C THR A 123 -2.73 25.95 1.22
N PHE A 124 -2.10 25.77 2.36
CA PHE A 124 -2.72 25.13 3.52
C PHE A 124 -2.19 25.75 4.81
N THR A 125 -2.97 25.68 5.85
CA THR A 125 -2.57 26.04 7.22
C THR A 125 -2.68 24.81 8.11
N LEU A 126 -1.72 24.67 9.01
CA LEU A 126 -1.73 23.65 10.05
C LEU A 126 -1.75 24.38 11.41
N THR A 127 -2.92 24.45 11.99
CA THR A 127 -3.11 25.07 13.32
C THR A 127 -2.66 24.12 14.43
N GLN A 128 -2.54 24.62 15.65
CA GLN A 128 -2.24 23.78 16.82
C GLN A 128 -3.32 22.71 17.01
N SER A 129 -4.60 23.06 16.85
CA SER A 129 -5.72 22.09 16.94
C SER A 129 -5.70 21.03 15.84
N ASP A 130 -5.18 21.36 14.64
CA ASP A 130 -4.95 20.36 13.59
C ASP A 130 -3.87 19.35 14.01
N LYS A 131 -2.75 19.84 14.57
CA LYS A 131 -1.67 18.97 15.07
C LYS A 131 -2.17 18.02 16.14
N GLU A 132 -2.85 18.54 17.16
CA GLU A 132 -3.45 17.74 18.24
C GLU A 132 -4.42 16.67 17.71
N THR A 133 -5.20 17.01 16.66
CA THR A 133 -6.11 16.05 16.03
C THR A 133 -5.35 14.94 15.30
N VAL A 134 -4.32 15.27 14.54
CA VAL A 134 -3.49 14.29 13.86
C VAL A 134 -2.78 13.37 14.87
N GLU A 135 -2.21 13.94 15.93
CA GLU A 135 -1.56 13.19 17.02
C GLU A 135 -2.54 12.25 17.74
N SER A 136 -3.75 12.75 18.04
CA SER A 136 -4.82 11.94 18.64
C SER A 136 -5.24 10.78 17.75
N LEU A 137 -5.44 11.02 16.45
CA LEU A 137 -5.79 9.97 15.48
C LEU A 137 -4.67 8.96 15.29
N LYS A 138 -3.40 9.42 15.30
CA LYS A 138 -2.24 8.54 15.25
C LYS A 138 -2.20 7.61 16.46
N ASN A 139 -2.29 8.16 17.66
CA ASN A 139 -2.30 7.38 18.90
C ASN A 139 -3.45 6.38 18.92
N TRP A 140 -4.65 6.80 18.46
CA TRP A 140 -5.79 5.89 18.34
C TRP A 140 -5.53 4.77 17.30
N CYS A 141 -4.95 5.10 16.15
CA CYS A 141 -4.60 4.12 15.13
C CYS A 141 -3.63 3.04 15.67
N ASP A 142 -2.63 3.46 16.44
CA ASP A 142 -1.58 2.56 16.97
C ASP A 142 -2.11 1.56 17.99
N VAL A 143 -3.20 1.90 18.71
CA VAL A 143 -3.86 0.98 19.66
C VAL A 143 -4.99 0.16 19.05
N GLN A 144 -5.19 0.24 17.73
CA GLN A 144 -6.23 -0.50 16.98
C GLN A 144 -5.60 -1.44 15.92
N PRO A 145 -4.79 -2.44 16.30
CA PRO A 145 -4.06 -3.28 15.34
C PRO A 145 -4.98 -4.13 14.46
N VAL A 146 -6.22 -4.39 14.87
CA VAL A 146 -7.20 -5.13 14.05
C VAL A 146 -7.75 -4.27 12.91
N LEU A 147 -8.02 -2.98 13.18
CA LEU A 147 -8.51 -2.04 12.18
C LEU A 147 -7.38 -1.52 11.27
N PHE A 148 -6.23 -1.30 11.86
CA PHE A 148 -5.05 -0.75 11.21
C PHE A 148 -3.85 -1.64 11.57
N PRO A 149 -3.71 -2.80 10.92
CA PRO A 149 -2.55 -3.64 11.16
C PRO A 149 -1.28 -2.79 10.97
N PRO A 150 -0.31 -2.88 11.87
CA PRO A 150 0.98 -2.24 11.66
C PRO A 150 1.51 -2.70 10.32
N GLY A 151 2.17 -1.81 9.59
CA GLY A 151 2.74 -2.15 8.28
C GLY A 151 3.47 -3.49 8.42
N ASN A 152 2.95 -4.51 7.75
CA ASN A 152 3.40 -5.89 7.94
C ASN A 152 4.67 -6.12 7.11
N SER A 153 5.64 -5.20 7.27
CA SER A 153 6.94 -5.34 6.62
C SER A 153 7.69 -6.44 7.35
N ILE A 154 7.86 -7.57 6.67
CA ILE A 154 8.62 -8.71 7.16
C ILE A 154 9.81 -8.98 6.24
N THR A 155 10.78 -9.70 6.76
CA THR A 155 11.90 -10.20 5.96
C THR A 155 11.54 -11.54 5.30
N LEU A 156 12.29 -11.91 4.26
CA LEU A 156 12.11 -13.21 3.58
C LEU A 156 12.25 -14.39 4.55
N SER A 157 13.07 -14.23 5.60
CA SER A 157 13.23 -15.25 6.66
C SER A 157 12.00 -15.40 7.58
N GLN A 158 11.05 -14.46 7.54
CA GLN A 158 9.87 -14.43 8.41
C GLN A 158 8.56 -14.77 7.68
N ILE A 159 8.65 -15.15 6.40
CA ILE A 159 7.46 -15.45 5.60
C ILE A 159 6.71 -16.65 6.17
N ASN A 160 5.41 -16.47 6.39
CA ASN A 160 4.47 -17.54 6.70
C ASN A 160 3.63 -17.89 5.46
N PRO A 161 3.22 -19.17 5.28
CA PRO A 161 2.31 -19.57 4.21
C PRO A 161 0.98 -18.83 4.27
N ASP A 162 0.36 -18.58 3.10
CA ASP A 162 -0.94 -17.92 2.92
C ASP A 162 -1.10 -16.60 3.68
N SER A 163 0.00 -15.83 3.80
CA SER A 163 0.01 -14.53 4.48
C SER A 163 0.19 -13.38 3.51
N TYR A 164 -0.23 -12.18 3.94
CA TYR A 164 -0.05 -10.93 3.21
C TYR A 164 0.90 -10.02 4.00
N PHE A 165 1.89 -9.45 3.33
CA PHE A 165 2.91 -8.62 3.96
C PHE A 165 3.50 -7.60 2.98
N ASP A 166 4.21 -6.61 3.51
CA ASP A 166 5.04 -5.71 2.74
C ASP A 166 6.48 -6.22 2.75
N LEU A 167 7.13 -6.19 1.58
CA LEU A 167 8.51 -6.62 1.41
C LEU A 167 9.36 -5.45 0.94
N THR A 168 10.29 -5.01 1.78
CA THR A 168 11.33 -4.06 1.37
C THR A 168 12.50 -4.85 0.78
N CYS A 169 12.87 -4.56 -0.47
CA CYS A 169 13.87 -5.37 -1.15
C CYS A 169 14.72 -4.59 -2.16
N HIS A 170 15.88 -5.14 -2.45
CA HIS A 170 16.79 -4.75 -3.53
C HIS A 170 16.43 -5.51 -4.81
N VAL A 171 16.27 -4.80 -5.92
CA VAL A 171 15.94 -5.38 -7.23
C VAL A 171 17.23 -5.83 -7.92
N LEU A 172 17.35 -7.12 -8.14
CA LEU A 172 18.51 -7.72 -8.77
C LEU A 172 18.33 -7.93 -10.28
N GLY A 173 17.08 -7.93 -10.75
CA GLY A 173 16.76 -8.13 -12.16
C GLY A 173 15.27 -8.26 -12.41
N MET A 174 14.91 -8.53 -13.67
CA MET A 174 13.53 -8.61 -14.14
C MET A 174 13.37 -9.62 -15.29
N ALA A 175 12.25 -10.32 -15.29
CA ALA A 175 11.79 -11.14 -16.42
C ALA A 175 10.33 -10.80 -16.77
N LEU A 176 9.99 -10.94 -18.05
CA LEU A 176 8.64 -10.75 -18.56
C LEU A 176 8.04 -12.10 -18.95
N HIS A 177 6.82 -12.36 -18.55
CA HIS A 177 6.08 -13.52 -19.07
C HIS A 177 5.72 -13.29 -20.54
N ARG A 178 5.86 -14.31 -21.40
CA ARG A 178 5.68 -14.16 -22.86
C ARG A 178 4.23 -13.92 -23.27
N THR A 179 3.30 -14.51 -22.55
CA THR A 179 1.87 -14.52 -22.93
C THR A 179 0.96 -13.90 -21.88
N LEU A 180 1.35 -13.89 -20.60
CA LEU A 180 0.56 -13.32 -19.52
C LEU A 180 1.00 -11.89 -19.20
N ASP A 181 0.05 -11.08 -18.72
CA ASP A 181 0.35 -9.77 -18.15
C ASP A 181 0.95 -9.94 -16.74
N CYS A 182 2.21 -10.42 -16.75
CA CYS A 182 2.99 -10.72 -15.56
C CYS A 182 4.44 -10.27 -15.76
N VAL A 183 4.99 -9.66 -14.73
CA VAL A 183 6.41 -9.34 -14.58
C VAL A 183 6.94 -10.07 -13.36
N VAL A 184 8.10 -10.66 -13.47
CA VAL A 184 8.81 -11.24 -12.33
C VAL A 184 9.96 -10.33 -11.95
N LEU A 185 9.99 -9.87 -10.71
CA LEU A 185 11.16 -9.20 -10.15
C LEU A 185 12.03 -10.24 -9.44
N PHE A 186 13.31 -10.21 -9.74
CA PHE A 186 14.34 -10.90 -8.98
C PHE A 186 14.80 -9.98 -7.86
N VAL A 187 14.54 -10.37 -6.61
CA VAL A 187 14.78 -9.50 -5.45
C VAL A 187 15.52 -10.23 -4.34
N THR A 188 16.09 -9.45 -3.43
CA THR A 188 16.63 -9.93 -2.15
C THR A 188 16.42 -8.87 -1.07
N ASP A 189 16.22 -9.31 0.18
CA ASP A 189 16.38 -8.49 1.37
C ASP A 189 17.60 -8.91 2.18
N TYR A 190 18.45 -9.78 1.58
CA TYR A 190 19.66 -10.38 2.17
C TYR A 190 19.39 -11.34 3.33
N THR A 191 18.14 -11.76 3.56
CA THR A 191 17.82 -12.85 4.47
C THR A 191 17.44 -14.12 3.73
N GLN A 192 17.58 -15.28 4.38
CA GLN A 192 17.26 -16.57 3.79
C GLN A 192 15.82 -16.97 4.10
N PRO A 193 15.00 -17.30 3.10
CA PRO A 193 13.65 -17.80 3.31
C PRO A 193 13.67 -19.20 3.99
N VAL A 194 12.72 -19.41 4.89
CA VAL A 194 12.55 -20.71 5.58
C VAL A 194 11.85 -21.74 4.69
N HIS A 195 11.03 -21.27 3.75
CA HIS A 195 10.25 -22.11 2.84
C HIS A 195 10.84 -22.11 1.45
N ASP A 196 10.60 -23.21 0.71
CA ASP A 196 10.95 -23.27 -0.70
C ASP A 196 10.05 -22.34 -1.51
N LEU A 197 10.66 -21.46 -2.30
CA LEU A 197 9.96 -20.45 -3.08
C LEU A 197 10.01 -20.78 -4.57
N ARG A 198 8.88 -20.54 -5.28
CA ARG A 198 8.80 -20.66 -6.72
C ARG A 198 9.84 -19.78 -7.39
N LYS A 199 10.66 -20.38 -8.22
CA LYS A 199 11.66 -19.69 -9.05
C LYS A 199 11.07 -19.45 -10.45
N CYS A 200 11.39 -18.31 -11.03
CA CYS A 200 11.13 -18.05 -12.43
C CYS A 200 12.10 -18.88 -13.28
N THR A 201 11.60 -19.95 -13.86
CA THR A 201 12.37 -20.88 -14.70
C THR A 201 11.59 -21.23 -15.96
N GLY A 202 12.31 -21.60 -17.02
CA GLY A 202 11.71 -22.12 -18.24
C GLY A 202 11.47 -21.07 -19.34
N ASP A 203 10.99 -21.58 -20.50
CA ASP A 203 10.81 -20.82 -21.74
C ASP A 203 9.63 -19.86 -21.73
N GLU A 204 8.81 -19.89 -20.66
CA GLU A 204 7.65 -19.00 -20.50
C GLU A 204 8.06 -17.55 -20.22
N TYR A 205 9.30 -17.33 -19.79
CA TYR A 205 9.79 -16.02 -19.39
C TYR A 205 10.93 -15.55 -20.30
N ASN A 206 10.88 -14.26 -20.62
CA ASN A 206 11.98 -13.56 -21.26
C ASN A 206 12.71 -12.74 -20.20
N VAL A 207 13.93 -13.16 -19.84
CA VAL A 207 14.77 -12.45 -18.87
C VAL A 207 15.32 -11.20 -19.53
N VAL A 208 14.84 -10.03 -19.12
CA VAL A 208 15.26 -8.73 -19.66
C VAL A 208 16.51 -8.24 -18.94
N GLU A 209 16.53 -8.39 -17.63
CA GLU A 209 17.64 -8.00 -16.77
C GLU A 209 18.00 -9.19 -15.85
N PRO A 210 19.00 -9.99 -16.20
CA PRO A 210 19.39 -11.14 -15.37
C PRO A 210 20.00 -10.68 -14.05
N PRO A 211 19.75 -11.41 -12.94
CA PRO A 211 20.37 -11.11 -11.65
C PRO A 211 21.91 -11.28 -11.75
N CYS A 212 22.64 -10.38 -11.09
CA CYS A 212 24.11 -10.38 -11.11
C CYS A 212 24.74 -11.59 -10.40
N ASN A 213 24.03 -12.18 -9.43
CA ASN A 213 24.47 -13.36 -8.68
C ASN A 213 23.49 -14.51 -8.87
N ARG A 214 24.03 -15.71 -9.12
CA ARG A 214 23.27 -16.96 -9.08
C ARG A 214 23.19 -17.53 -7.65
N SER A 215 23.25 -16.68 -6.63
CA SER A 215 23.13 -17.11 -5.24
C SER A 215 21.71 -17.60 -4.92
N ASN A 216 21.61 -18.48 -3.93
CA ASN A 216 20.30 -18.96 -3.43
C ASN A 216 19.41 -17.85 -2.85
N ASP A 217 19.96 -16.65 -2.69
CA ASP A 217 19.31 -15.48 -2.10
C ASP A 217 18.45 -14.68 -3.08
N VAL A 218 18.40 -15.11 -4.36
CA VAL A 218 17.58 -14.46 -5.39
C VAL A 218 16.19 -15.05 -5.37
N ILE A 219 15.20 -14.22 -5.03
CA ILE A 219 13.81 -14.61 -4.93
C ILE A 219 13.01 -14.03 -6.09
N SER A 220 12.08 -14.82 -6.62
CA SER A 220 11.16 -14.40 -7.68
C SER A 220 9.85 -13.91 -7.06
N VAL A 221 9.47 -12.64 -7.34
CA VAL A 221 8.16 -12.10 -6.98
C VAL A 221 7.37 -11.78 -8.25
N PHE A 222 6.18 -12.37 -8.35
CA PHE A 222 5.31 -12.31 -9.52
C PHE A 222 4.34 -11.13 -9.41
N LEU A 223 4.38 -10.20 -10.35
CA LEU A 223 3.56 -8.99 -10.37
C LEU A 223 2.53 -9.08 -11.50
N TYR A 224 1.25 -8.86 -11.19
CA TYR A 224 0.18 -9.00 -12.18
C TYR A 224 -0.54 -7.69 -12.45
N GLY A 225 -1.03 -7.50 -13.71
CA GLY A 225 -1.85 -6.38 -14.13
C GLY A 225 -1.14 -5.03 -14.04
N SER A 226 -1.76 -4.01 -13.48
CA SER A 226 -1.18 -2.66 -13.38
C SER A 226 0.16 -2.62 -12.65
N HIS A 227 0.43 -3.59 -11.74
CA HIS A 227 1.72 -3.69 -11.05
C HIS A 227 2.82 -4.15 -12.00
N ALA A 228 2.49 -5.03 -12.96
CA ALA A 228 3.41 -5.42 -14.01
C ALA A 228 3.78 -4.22 -14.91
N GLU A 229 2.81 -3.36 -15.25
CA GLU A 229 3.06 -2.13 -16.01
C GLU A 229 3.96 -1.16 -15.25
N VAL A 230 3.67 -0.91 -13.97
CA VAL A 230 4.49 -0.05 -13.11
C VAL A 230 5.91 -0.57 -13.01
N ALA A 231 6.09 -1.89 -12.85
CA ALA A 231 7.41 -2.50 -12.80
C ALA A 231 8.19 -2.28 -14.09
N ARG A 232 7.59 -2.54 -15.27
CA ARG A 232 8.24 -2.31 -16.59
C ARG A 232 8.68 -0.86 -16.77
N LEU A 233 7.86 0.09 -16.35
CA LEU A 233 8.10 1.51 -16.58
C LEU A 233 9.08 2.13 -15.59
N LEU A 234 8.99 1.79 -14.32
CA LEU A 234 9.62 2.54 -13.24
C LEU A 234 10.69 1.75 -12.46
N VAL A 235 10.56 0.43 -12.34
CA VAL A 235 11.54 -0.38 -11.60
C VAL A 235 12.79 -0.61 -12.45
N ARG A 236 13.96 -0.53 -11.83
CA ARG A 236 15.25 -0.76 -12.47
C ARG A 236 16.11 -1.67 -11.61
N LYS A 237 16.93 -2.48 -12.26
CA LYS A 237 17.97 -3.28 -11.61
C LYS A 237 18.90 -2.38 -10.78
N GLY A 238 19.23 -2.82 -9.57
CA GLY A 238 20.00 -2.04 -8.60
C GLY A 238 19.17 -1.04 -7.79
N GLY A 239 17.87 -0.87 -8.13
CA GLY A 239 16.94 -0.04 -7.37
C GLY A 239 16.42 -0.74 -6.12
N TYR A 240 15.80 0.03 -5.24
CA TYR A 240 15.15 -0.45 -4.02
C TYR A 240 13.67 -0.16 -4.06
N VAL A 241 12.86 -1.12 -3.62
CA VAL A 241 11.39 -1.00 -3.62
C VAL A 241 10.79 -1.54 -2.34
N ILE A 242 9.58 -1.06 -2.01
CA ILE A 242 8.65 -1.78 -1.15
C ILE A 242 7.57 -2.37 -2.06
N LEU A 243 7.41 -3.67 -2.00
CA LEU A 243 6.29 -4.39 -2.59
C LEU A 243 5.21 -4.50 -1.52
N HIS A 244 4.07 -3.85 -1.75
CA HIS A 244 2.99 -3.78 -0.78
C HIS A 244 2.00 -4.92 -0.97
N ASN A 245 1.59 -5.52 0.14
CA ASN A 245 0.58 -6.57 0.19
C ASN A 245 0.93 -7.76 -0.73
N VAL A 246 2.18 -8.22 -0.61
CA VAL A 246 2.66 -9.46 -1.25
C VAL A 246 1.96 -10.63 -0.60
N HIS A 247 1.46 -11.57 -1.39
CA HIS A 247 0.84 -12.81 -0.94
C HIS A 247 1.83 -13.97 -1.06
N SER A 248 2.07 -14.69 0.02
CA SER A 248 2.81 -15.96 0.03
C SER A 248 1.85 -17.13 -0.23
N GLN A 249 1.41 -17.28 -1.48
CA GLN A 249 0.43 -18.28 -1.86
C GLN A 249 1.04 -19.68 -1.83
N VAL A 250 0.37 -20.64 -1.15
CA VAL A 250 0.76 -22.04 -1.18
C VAL A 250 0.43 -22.64 -2.54
N LEU A 251 1.45 -23.16 -3.22
CA LEU A 251 1.26 -23.92 -4.45
C LEU A 251 1.03 -25.39 -4.11
N LYS A 252 -0.09 -25.93 -4.58
CA LYS A 252 -0.33 -27.37 -4.50
C LYS A 252 0.55 -28.08 -5.53
N PRO A 253 1.30 -29.13 -5.15
CA PRO A 253 2.00 -29.93 -6.15
C PRO A 253 0.97 -30.51 -7.12
N GLY A 254 1.13 -30.24 -8.40
CA GLY A 254 0.34 -30.87 -9.46
C GLY A 254 0.76 -32.32 -9.60
N GLY A 255 0.07 -33.24 -8.96
CA GLY A 255 0.35 -34.67 -9.04
C GLY A 255 -0.33 -35.43 -7.90
N SER A 256 -0.89 -36.60 -8.18
CA SER A 256 -1.51 -37.52 -7.23
C SER A 256 -0.55 -37.82 -6.06
N VAL A 257 -0.96 -37.46 -4.86
CA VAL A 257 -0.25 -37.74 -3.61
C VAL A 257 -0.30 -39.25 -3.36
N SER A 258 0.82 -39.92 -3.51
CA SER A 258 1.05 -41.23 -2.93
C SER A 258 2.16 -41.11 -1.89
N SER A 259 1.75 -40.91 -0.66
CA SER A 259 2.32 -41.38 0.60
C SER A 259 2.05 -40.41 1.75
N VAL A 260 1.51 -40.92 2.81
CA VAL A 260 0.87 -40.21 3.95
C VAL A 260 1.90 -39.77 5.02
N LEU A 261 3.19 -39.78 4.76
CA LEU A 261 4.20 -39.63 5.83
C LEU A 261 5.30 -38.55 5.59
N ASP A 262 5.33 -37.87 4.47
CA ASP A 262 6.27 -36.76 4.30
C ASP A 262 5.62 -35.44 4.68
N VAL A 263 6.09 -34.80 5.75
CA VAL A 263 5.82 -33.38 6.05
C VAL A 263 6.52 -32.56 4.96
N VAL A 264 5.86 -32.46 3.81
CA VAL A 264 6.37 -31.66 2.68
C VAL A 264 6.33 -30.20 3.10
N LYS A 265 7.48 -29.58 3.19
CA LYS A 265 7.57 -28.12 3.39
C LYS A 265 6.71 -27.44 2.33
N PRO A 266 5.90 -26.44 2.72
CA PRO A 266 5.06 -25.73 1.75
C PRO A 266 5.94 -25.04 0.70
N TYR A 267 5.57 -25.26 -0.57
CA TYR A 267 6.17 -24.56 -1.71
C TYR A 267 5.34 -23.32 -2.00
N LEU A 268 5.94 -22.13 -1.90
CA LEU A 268 5.23 -20.87 -1.95
C LEU A 268 5.54 -20.08 -3.23
N GLU A 269 4.52 -19.39 -3.75
CA GLU A 269 4.68 -18.31 -4.72
C GLU A 269 4.53 -16.97 -4.01
N LEU A 270 5.47 -16.05 -4.21
CA LEU A 270 5.32 -14.67 -3.78
C LEU A 270 4.72 -13.86 -4.92
N CYS A 271 3.54 -13.30 -4.72
CA CYS A 271 2.88 -12.54 -5.78
C CYS A 271 2.19 -11.27 -5.27
N VAL A 272 2.16 -10.25 -6.14
CA VAL A 272 1.30 -9.07 -6.00
C VAL A 272 0.15 -9.24 -6.97
N HIS A 273 -1.02 -9.56 -6.44
CA HIS A 273 -2.22 -9.81 -7.22
C HIS A 273 -2.71 -8.57 -7.96
N ARG A 274 -3.54 -8.75 -8.98
CA ARG A 274 -4.19 -7.67 -9.72
C ARG A 274 -4.99 -6.75 -8.81
N GLY A 275 -5.12 -5.49 -9.21
CA GLY A 275 -5.90 -4.46 -8.52
C GLY A 275 -5.14 -3.82 -7.36
N THR A 276 -5.64 -2.69 -6.91
CA THR A 276 -4.95 -1.79 -5.97
C THR A 276 -5.61 -1.72 -4.58
N ALA A 277 -6.57 -2.60 -4.30
CA ALA A 277 -7.21 -2.68 -2.98
C ALA A 277 -6.19 -3.07 -1.89
N PHE A 278 -6.46 -2.64 -0.67
CA PHE A 278 -5.64 -2.92 0.52
C PHE A 278 -4.19 -2.42 0.43
N GLY A 279 -3.97 -1.32 -0.31
CA GLY A 279 -2.64 -0.74 -0.45
C GLY A 279 -1.68 -1.50 -1.35
N ARG A 280 -2.16 -2.51 -2.07
CA ARG A 280 -1.36 -3.33 -2.99
C ARG A 280 -0.67 -2.46 -4.03
N GLY A 281 0.64 -2.61 -4.18
CA GLY A 281 1.39 -1.76 -5.09
C GLY A 281 2.91 -1.87 -4.97
N ILE A 282 3.60 -0.92 -5.60
CA ILE A 282 5.05 -0.80 -5.58
C ILE A 282 5.40 0.64 -5.20
N SER A 283 6.24 0.82 -4.19
CA SER A 283 6.87 2.10 -3.86
C SER A 283 8.36 2.05 -4.19
N LEU A 284 8.84 3.01 -4.97
CA LEU A 284 10.26 3.19 -5.23
C LEU A 284 10.91 3.87 -4.02
N LEU A 285 12.06 3.40 -3.60
CA LEU A 285 12.81 3.96 -2.49
C LEU A 285 14.02 4.75 -2.97
N SER A 286 14.30 5.86 -2.31
CA SER A 286 15.58 6.58 -2.48
C SER A 286 16.72 5.79 -1.84
N ALA A 287 17.91 5.85 -2.44
CA ALA A 287 19.10 5.12 -1.97
C ALA A 287 19.57 5.51 -0.57
N ASP A 288 19.10 6.63 -0.05
CA ASP A 288 19.38 7.20 1.28
C ASP A 288 18.21 7.07 2.26
N SER A 289 17.12 6.43 1.86
CA SER A 289 15.98 6.18 2.76
C SER A 289 16.37 5.29 3.96
N PRO A 290 15.69 5.44 5.11
CA PRO A 290 15.94 4.61 6.28
C PRO A 290 15.84 3.09 5.99
N GLU A 291 14.85 2.70 5.20
CA GLU A 291 14.60 1.31 4.80
C GLU A 291 15.76 0.74 3.99
N VAL A 292 16.29 1.51 3.04
CA VAL A 292 17.45 1.11 2.23
C VAL A 292 18.71 1.04 3.09
N ASN A 293 18.88 1.95 4.03
CA ASN A 293 20.00 1.88 4.97
C ASN A 293 19.94 0.64 5.85
N GLN A 294 18.74 0.19 6.23
CA GLN A 294 18.55 -1.07 6.95
C GLN A 294 18.93 -2.28 6.07
N LEU A 295 18.48 -2.36 4.82
CA LEU A 295 18.86 -3.41 3.86
C LEU A 295 20.38 -3.48 3.64
N LYS A 296 21.04 -2.34 3.50
CA LYS A 296 22.52 -2.28 3.34
C LYS A 296 23.27 -2.79 4.57
N ARG A 297 22.69 -2.66 5.76
CA ARG A 297 23.25 -3.27 6.97
C ARG A 297 23.12 -4.78 6.97
N GLN A 298 21.96 -5.31 6.53
CA GLN A 298 21.73 -6.75 6.39
C GLN A 298 22.67 -7.38 5.35
N GLN A 299 22.98 -6.67 4.26
CA GLN A 299 23.93 -7.15 3.24
C GLN A 299 25.35 -7.37 3.77
N LYS A 300 25.73 -6.69 4.85
CA LYS A 300 27.09 -6.76 5.44
C LYS A 300 27.24 -7.85 6.49
N LEU A 301 26.15 -8.49 6.89
CA LEU A 301 26.12 -9.61 7.83
C LEU A 301 26.27 -10.95 7.09
#